data_8e95c43b6b6ab99b46ab885bcd3dd58e
#
_entry.id   8e95c43b6b6ab99b46ab885bcd3dd58e
#
_cell.length_a   1.000
_cell.length_b   1.000
_cell.length_c   1.000
_cell.angle_alpha   90.00
_cell.angle_beta   90.00
_cell.angle_gamma   90.00
#
_symmetry.space_group_name_H-M   'P 1'
#
loop_
_entity.id
_entity.type
_entity.pdbx_description
1 polymer ?
#
loop_
_entity_poly.entity_id
_entity_poly.type
_entity_poly.pdbx_seq_one_letter_code
_entity_poly.pdbx_strand_id
1 'polypeptide(L)'
;MSSGKIAVQRLSDTIAHELERRILEGSLKPGDRLQAERELAAELGVSRPSLREAIQKLVSKGLLHSRQGGGTFVTDRLEAGFTDP
;
A
#
# COMPACT_ATOMS: atom_id res chain seq x y z
N MET A 1 -0.43 25.94 11.47
CA MET A 1 -0.06 24.70 12.09
C MET A 1 -0.34 23.54 11.22
N SER A 2 0.52 22.63 11.21
CA SER A 2 0.39 21.52 10.29
C SER A 2 0.04 20.23 11.01
N SER A 3 -0.70 20.32 12.10
CA SER A 3 -1.02 19.12 12.85
C SER A 3 -1.84 18.14 12.03
N GLY A 4 -2.73 18.64 11.16
CA GLY A 4 -3.49 17.76 10.31
C GLY A 4 -2.61 17.01 9.34
N LYS A 5 -1.59 17.69 8.82
CA LYS A 5 -0.66 17.07 7.90
C LYS A 5 0.16 15.99 8.59
N ILE A 6 0.60 16.28 9.80
CA ILE A 6 1.37 15.30 10.56
C ILE A 6 0.50 14.09 10.88
N ALA A 7 -0.76 14.32 11.23
CA ALA A 7 -1.66 13.22 11.55
C ALA A 7 -1.86 12.32 10.33
N VAL A 8 -1.99 12.91 9.14
CA VAL A 8 -2.16 12.13 7.93
C VAL A 8 -0.93 11.27 7.68
N GLN A 9 0.27 11.83 7.88
CA GLN A 9 1.49 11.07 7.67
C GLN A 9 1.61 9.92 8.66
N ARG A 10 1.28 10.16 9.92
CA ARG A 10 1.33 9.09 10.92
C ARG A 10 0.36 7.99 10.57
N LEU A 11 -0.85 8.36 10.18
CA LEU A 11 -1.86 7.39 9.84
C LEU A 11 -1.44 6.60 8.62
N SER A 12 -0.87 7.27 7.62
CA SER A 12 -0.44 6.56 6.43
C SER A 12 0.70 5.60 6.74
N ASP A 13 1.58 5.94 7.68
CA ASP A 13 2.63 5.02 8.09
C ASP A 13 2.01 3.77 8.73
N THR A 14 1.03 3.96 9.59
CA THR A 14 0.36 2.83 10.23
C THR A 14 -0.33 1.95 9.20
N ILE A 15 -1.00 2.57 8.24
CA ILE A 15 -1.68 1.83 7.19
C ILE A 15 -0.66 1.07 6.35
N ALA A 16 0.45 1.72 6.01
CA ALA A 16 1.48 1.07 5.21
C ALA A 16 2.05 -0.15 5.95
N HIS A 17 2.26 -0.01 7.25
CA HIS A 17 2.75 -1.13 8.05
C HIS A 17 1.76 -2.29 8.04
N GLU A 18 0.48 -1.98 8.13
CA GLU A 18 -0.54 -3.03 8.13
C GLU A 18 -0.56 -3.76 6.79
N LEU A 19 -0.50 -3.02 5.69
CA LEU A 19 -0.50 -3.65 4.38
C LEU A 19 0.77 -4.45 4.14
N GLU A 20 1.90 -3.91 4.58
CA GLU A 20 3.16 -4.61 4.44
C GLU A 20 3.13 -5.91 5.25
N ARG A 21 2.54 -5.88 6.44
CA ARG A 21 2.40 -7.05 7.27
C ARG A 21 1.59 -8.12 6.55
N ARG A 22 0.52 -7.73 5.88
CA ARG A 22 -0.31 -8.67 5.14
C ARG A 22 0.47 -9.32 4.00
N ILE A 23 1.34 -8.54 3.37
CA ILE A 23 2.18 -9.09 2.30
C ILE A 23 3.18 -10.07 2.86
N LEU A 24 3.80 -9.73 3.98
CA LEU A 24 4.81 -10.60 4.58
C LEU A 24 4.19 -11.87 5.15
N GLU A 25 2.96 -11.78 5.65
CA GLU A 25 2.27 -12.96 6.19
C GLU A 25 1.72 -13.87 5.12
N GLY A 26 1.58 -13.35 3.91
CA GLY A 26 0.99 -14.13 2.85
C GLY A 26 -0.50 -13.92 2.68
N SER A 27 -1.10 -13.03 3.48
CA SER A 27 -2.51 -12.69 3.27
C SER A 27 -2.69 -11.99 1.93
N LEU A 28 -1.71 -11.18 1.56
CA LEU A 28 -1.66 -10.57 0.25
C LEU A 28 -0.50 -11.21 -0.49
N LYS A 29 -0.82 -11.99 -1.48
CA LYS A 29 0.20 -12.75 -2.20
C LYS A 29 0.72 -11.97 -3.40
N PRO A 30 1.92 -12.28 -3.86
CA PRO A 30 2.44 -11.64 -5.07
C PRO A 30 1.43 -11.76 -6.20
N GLY A 31 1.18 -10.66 -6.87
CA GLY A 31 0.23 -10.63 -7.97
C GLY A 31 -1.19 -10.33 -7.55
N ASP A 32 -1.48 -10.38 -6.26
CA ASP A 32 -2.83 -10.09 -5.79
C ASP A 32 -3.18 -8.63 -6.02
N ARG A 33 -4.44 -8.41 -6.32
CA ARG A 33 -4.96 -7.06 -6.47
C ARG A 33 -5.54 -6.59 -5.16
N LEU A 34 -5.19 -5.36 -4.78
CA LEU A 34 -5.79 -4.77 -3.60
C LEU A 34 -7.24 -4.43 -3.87
N GLN A 35 -8.04 -4.44 -2.81
CA GLN A 35 -9.41 -3.97 -2.90
C GLN A 35 -9.43 -2.56 -3.45
N ALA A 36 -10.56 -2.16 -4.01
CA ALA A 36 -10.74 -0.79 -4.45
C ALA A 36 -10.46 0.16 -3.30
N GLU A 37 -9.89 1.31 -3.62
CA GLU A 37 -9.49 2.28 -2.61
C GLU A 37 -10.61 2.56 -1.62
N ARG A 38 -11.83 2.77 -2.13
CA ARG A 38 -12.95 3.10 -1.27
C ARG A 38 -13.27 1.95 -0.32
N GLU A 39 -13.25 0.74 -0.82
CA GLU A 39 -13.57 -0.43 0.00
C GLU A 39 -12.48 -0.68 1.03
N LEU A 40 -11.25 -0.57 0.62
CA LEU A 40 -10.15 -0.82 1.54
C LEU A 40 -10.10 0.25 2.62
N ALA A 41 -10.35 1.50 2.27
CA ALA A 41 -10.39 2.57 3.26
C ALA A 41 -11.50 2.31 4.27
N ALA A 42 -12.65 1.85 3.81
CA ALA A 42 -13.76 1.55 4.71
C ALA A 42 -13.41 0.38 5.62
N GLU A 43 -12.77 -0.63 5.09
CA GLU A 43 -12.39 -1.79 5.88
C GLU A 43 -11.40 -1.40 6.98
N LEU A 44 -10.45 -0.55 6.64
CA LEU A 44 -9.42 -0.14 7.59
C LEU A 44 -9.89 1.00 8.49
N GLY A 45 -11.04 1.59 8.18
CA GLY A 45 -11.55 2.69 8.99
C GLY A 45 -10.74 3.95 8.86
N VAL A 46 -10.21 4.22 7.67
CA VAL A 46 -9.35 5.37 7.44
C VAL A 46 -9.87 6.18 6.27
N SER A 47 -9.35 7.40 6.12
CA SER A 47 -9.73 8.25 5.00
C SER A 47 -9.01 7.77 3.74
N ARG A 48 -9.62 8.06 2.59
CA ARG A 48 -9.02 7.67 1.33
C ARG A 48 -7.68 8.37 1.07
N PRO A 49 -7.52 9.66 1.39
CA PRO A 49 -6.22 10.28 1.22
C PRO A 49 -5.12 9.62 2.04
N SER A 50 -5.43 9.22 3.28
CA SER A 50 -4.44 8.54 4.11
C SER A 50 -4.07 7.19 3.52
N LEU A 51 -5.06 6.45 3.02
CA LEU A 51 -4.79 5.18 2.38
C LEU A 51 -3.96 5.36 1.13
N ARG A 52 -4.28 6.36 0.33
CA ARG A 52 -3.55 6.63 -0.90
C ARG A 52 -2.09 6.94 -0.61
N GLU A 53 -1.87 7.71 0.45
CA GLU A 53 -0.52 8.04 0.89
C GLU A 53 0.24 6.76 1.28
N ALA A 54 -0.42 5.87 1.99
CA ALA A 54 0.20 4.62 2.40
C ALA A 54 0.55 3.75 1.21
N ILE A 55 -0.34 3.68 0.24
CA ILE A 55 -0.09 2.89 -0.95
C ILE A 55 1.12 3.46 -1.69
N GLN A 56 1.23 4.78 -1.76
CA GLN A 56 2.39 5.39 -2.41
C GLN A 56 3.68 5.01 -1.72
N LYS A 57 3.67 4.93 -0.39
CA LYS A 57 4.85 4.51 0.35
C LYS A 57 5.27 3.10 -0.04
N LEU A 58 4.31 2.22 -0.19
CA LEU A 58 4.62 0.84 -0.55
C LEU A 58 5.03 0.72 -2.00
N VAL A 59 4.47 1.54 -2.86
CA VAL A 59 4.93 1.58 -4.25
C VAL A 59 6.38 2.02 -4.30
N SER A 60 6.74 3.02 -3.49
CA SER A 60 8.13 3.48 -3.43
C SER A 60 9.06 2.40 -2.95
N LYS A 61 8.58 1.52 -2.08
CA LYS A 61 9.39 0.41 -1.59
C LYS A 61 9.44 -0.76 -2.55
N GLY A 62 8.66 -0.70 -3.62
CA GLY A 62 8.63 -1.79 -4.58
C GLY A 62 7.72 -2.94 -4.19
N LEU A 63 6.91 -2.77 -3.15
CA LEU A 63 6.01 -3.82 -2.69
C LEU A 63 4.68 -3.81 -3.41
N LEU A 64 4.28 -2.68 -3.93
CA LEU A 64 3.06 -2.54 -4.69
C LEU A 64 3.35 -1.83 -6.00
N HIS A 65 2.49 -2.03 -6.97
CA HIS A 65 2.56 -1.25 -8.19
C HIS A 65 1.16 -0.96 -8.68
N SER A 66 1.01 0.17 -9.34
CA SER A 66 -0.26 0.58 -9.89
C SER A 66 -0.29 0.26 -11.37
N ARG A 67 -1.44 -0.20 -11.84
CA ARG A 67 -1.64 -0.43 -13.25
C ARG A 67 -2.61 0.60 -13.78
N GLN A 68 -2.29 1.13 -14.91
CA GLN A 68 -3.15 2.11 -15.53
C GLN A 68 -4.50 1.47 -15.84
N GLY A 69 -5.53 2.00 -15.21
CA GLY A 69 -6.88 1.49 -15.42
C GLY A 69 -7.15 0.15 -14.76
N GLY A 70 -6.20 -0.40 -14.02
CA GLY A 70 -6.35 -1.73 -13.47
C GLY A 70 -6.23 -1.85 -11.96
N GLY A 71 -5.95 -0.77 -11.26
CA GLY A 71 -5.85 -0.82 -9.81
C GLY A 71 -4.44 -1.04 -9.30
N THR A 72 -4.34 -1.43 -8.05
CA THR A 72 -3.07 -1.61 -7.38
C THR A 72 -2.86 -3.09 -7.09
N PHE A 73 -1.65 -3.55 -7.33
CA PHE A 73 -1.32 -4.97 -7.20
C PHE A 73 -0.09 -5.17 -6.36
N VAL A 74 -0.03 -6.31 -5.66
CA VAL A 74 1.18 -6.69 -4.95
C VAL A 74 2.22 -7.08 -6.00
N THR A 75 3.42 -6.57 -5.82
CA THR A 75 4.49 -6.83 -6.76
C THR A 75 4.80 -8.33 -6.77
N ASP A 76 4.79 -8.90 -7.95
CA ASP A 76 5.09 -10.32 -8.10
C ASP A 76 6.50 -10.54 -8.61
N ARG A 77 7.34 -9.52 -8.54
CA ARG A 77 8.71 -9.57 -9.03
C ARG A 77 9.68 -9.15 -7.95
N LEU A 78 9.30 -9.41 -6.70
CA LEU A 78 10.16 -9.03 -5.59
C LEU A 78 11.54 -9.69 -5.70
N GLU A 79 11.54 -10.95 -6.05
CA GLU A 79 12.79 -11.67 -6.18
C GLU A 79 13.60 -11.18 -7.36
N ALA A 80 12.93 -10.92 -8.46
CA ALA A 80 13.63 -10.44 -9.64
C ALA A 80 14.28 -9.09 -9.36
N GLY A 81 13.63 -8.28 -8.55
CA GLY A 81 14.17 -6.98 -8.21
C GLY A 81 15.46 -7.09 -7.44
N PHE A 82 15.60 -8.16 -6.68
CA PHE A 82 16.81 -8.34 -5.89
C PHE A 82 17.95 -8.92 -6.69
N THR A 83 17.62 -9.72 -7.67
CA THR A 83 18.66 -10.34 -8.47
C THR A 83 19.16 -9.44 -9.56
N ASP A 84 18.50 -8.36 -9.76
CA ASP A 84 18.87 -7.46 -10.82
C ASP A 84 20.09 -6.65 -10.44
N PRO A 85 21.16 -6.76 -11.16
CA PRO A 85 22.38 -6.04 -10.81
C PRO A 85 22.26 -4.55 -11.09
#